data_af57c839245fe77b420e73fb81372b13
#
_entry.id   af57c839245fe77b420e73fb81372b13
#
_cell.length_a   1.000
_cell.length_b   1.000
_cell.length_c   1.000
_cell.angle_alpha   90.00
_cell.angle_beta   90.00
_cell.angle_gamma   90.00
#
_symmetry.space_group_name_H-M   'P 1'
#
loop_
_entity.id
_entity.type
_entity.pdbx_description
1 polymer ?
#
loop_
_entity_poly.entity_id
_entity_poly.type
_entity_poly.pdbx_seq_one_letter_code
_entity_poly.pdbx_strand_id
1 'polypeptide(L)'
;MTKMKKILAVALCVLLLGSVFAGCSGKKAEQTTEITDETLLIAYTADNAPFFQIDEKGNASGFEADLIAKIFDSIKDDCKNYAYVKVEPGYRLGEEAAYTDKDGKTYIAYMAVGGLQKNDGTNNEDYSFTNTVISNRVVTLVKKDSKIKDYSNLGGAKLAVVSKAAQNALADNAVIADRSAKTTTVYKTAQAAFTALYQDKADAVV
;
A
#
# COMPACT_ATOMS: atom_id res chain seq x y z
N MET A 1 -6.84 50.25 37.87
CA MET A 1 -6.24 49.01 38.43
C MET A 1 -6.99 47.71 38.08
N THR A 2 -8.15 47.72 37.46
CA THR A 2 -9.02 46.54 37.26
C THR A 2 -8.83 45.82 35.91
N LYS A 3 -8.38 46.49 34.85
CA LYS A 3 -8.16 45.86 33.53
C LYS A 3 -6.87 45.01 33.45
N MET A 4 -5.80 45.47 34.08
CA MET A 4 -4.52 44.77 34.12
C MET A 4 -4.58 43.43 34.88
N LYS A 5 -5.37 43.37 35.97
CA LYS A 5 -5.56 42.12 36.73
C LYS A 5 -6.35 41.06 35.98
N LYS A 6 -7.30 41.47 35.10
CA LYS A 6 -8.04 40.52 34.24
C LYS A 6 -7.19 39.95 33.09
N ILE A 7 -6.31 40.79 32.52
CA ILE A 7 -5.37 40.31 31.47
C ILE A 7 -4.34 39.33 32.05
N LEU A 8 -3.85 39.59 33.27
CA LEU A 8 -2.91 38.71 33.95
C LEU A 8 -3.57 37.36 34.32
N ALA A 9 -4.85 37.37 34.72
CA ALA A 9 -5.59 36.13 35.04
C ALA A 9 -5.87 35.29 33.79
N VAL A 10 -6.18 35.90 32.63
CA VAL A 10 -6.38 35.18 31.37
C VAL A 10 -5.06 34.60 30.84
N ALA A 11 -3.96 35.35 30.94
CA ALA A 11 -2.64 34.88 30.55
C ALA A 11 -2.17 33.70 31.42
N LEU A 12 -2.47 33.72 32.73
CA LEU A 12 -2.14 32.61 33.64
C LEU A 12 -3.01 31.37 33.40
N CYS A 13 -4.29 31.53 33.01
CA CYS A 13 -5.15 30.40 32.63
C CYS A 13 -4.72 29.74 31.32
N VAL A 14 -4.24 30.51 30.35
CA VAL A 14 -3.73 29.97 29.08
C VAL A 14 -2.40 29.22 29.29
N LEU A 15 -1.55 29.66 30.23
CA LEU A 15 -0.32 28.97 30.62
C LEU A 15 -0.60 27.67 31.42
N LEU A 16 -1.69 27.60 32.18
CA LEU A 16 -2.08 26.41 32.93
C LEU A 16 -2.81 25.36 32.07
N LEU A 17 -3.44 25.76 30.97
CA LEU A 17 -4.05 24.83 30.01
C LEU A 17 -3.03 24.20 29.07
N GLY A 18 -1.85 24.80 28.89
CA GLY A 18 -0.74 24.24 28.13
C GLY A 18 0.04 23.12 28.84
N SER A 19 -0.12 22.93 30.14
CA SER A 19 0.66 21.98 30.94
C SER A 19 -0.06 20.66 31.27
N VAL A 20 -1.28 20.43 30.79
CA VAL A 20 -2.06 19.22 31.11
C VAL A 20 -1.93 18.13 30.02
N PHE A 21 -1.20 18.40 28.94
CA PHE A 21 -0.90 17.39 27.90
C PHE A 21 0.50 16.77 28.01
N ALA A 22 1.21 16.96 29.11
CA ALA A 22 2.37 16.17 29.47
C ALA A 22 1.92 14.86 30.16
N GLY A 23 0.97 14.16 29.55
CA GLY A 23 0.69 12.77 29.85
C GLY A 23 1.88 11.94 29.40
N CYS A 24 2.32 10.98 30.20
CA CYS A 24 3.37 10.02 29.95
C CYS A 24 3.36 9.51 28.49
N SER A 25 4.03 10.21 27.62
CA SER A 25 4.35 9.78 26.27
C SER A 25 5.64 8.99 26.42
N GLY A 26 5.54 7.68 26.63
CA GLY A 26 6.62 6.80 26.22
C GLY A 26 6.90 7.20 24.77
N LYS A 27 8.16 7.46 24.42
CA LYS A 27 8.56 7.85 23.07
C LYS A 27 8.00 6.76 22.13
N LYS A 28 7.03 7.12 21.31
CA LYS A 28 6.57 6.28 20.21
C LYS A 28 7.61 6.38 19.10
N ALA A 29 7.82 5.30 18.37
CA ALA A 29 8.53 5.41 17.11
C ALA A 29 7.72 6.30 16.17
N GLU A 30 8.34 7.29 15.56
CA GLU A 30 7.64 8.28 14.74
C GLU A 30 8.09 8.17 13.29
N GLN A 31 7.10 8.23 12.39
CA GLN A 31 7.39 8.50 10.99
C GLN A 31 8.02 9.89 10.91
N THR A 32 9.16 9.99 10.22
CA THR A 32 9.86 11.26 10.01
C THR A 32 10.01 11.53 8.51
N THR A 33 10.12 12.79 8.15
CA THR A 33 10.55 13.23 6.82
C THR A 33 12.05 13.58 6.79
N GLU A 34 12.69 13.66 7.96
CA GLU A 34 14.14 13.87 8.07
C GLU A 34 14.85 12.52 8.08
N ILE A 35 15.69 12.29 7.08
CA ILE A 35 16.43 11.04 6.89
C ILE A 35 17.84 11.21 7.41
N THR A 36 18.21 10.36 8.36
CA THR A 36 19.54 10.31 9.00
C THR A 36 20.04 8.86 9.02
N ASP A 37 21.25 8.64 9.52
CA ASP A 37 21.82 7.29 9.67
C ASP A 37 21.03 6.40 10.66
N GLU A 38 20.21 7.01 11.53
CA GLU A 38 19.35 6.32 12.48
C GLU A 38 17.93 6.09 11.95
N THR A 39 17.65 6.49 10.70
CA THR A 39 16.33 6.38 10.08
C THR A 39 16.26 5.10 9.24
N LEU A 40 15.32 4.22 9.53
CA LEU A 40 15.05 3.07 8.68
C LEU A 40 14.20 3.50 7.50
N LEU A 41 14.69 3.24 6.28
CA LEU A 41 13.97 3.56 5.06
C LEU A 41 13.08 2.40 4.61
N ILE A 42 11.87 2.75 4.19
CA ILE A 42 10.86 1.83 3.67
C ILE A 42 10.49 2.30 2.27
N ALA A 43 10.74 1.47 1.27
CA ALA A 43 10.44 1.77 -0.12
C ALA A 43 8.96 1.56 -0.44
N TYR A 44 8.41 2.40 -1.33
CA TYR A 44 7.10 2.20 -1.96
C TYR A 44 7.14 2.73 -3.39
N THR A 45 6.29 2.22 -4.27
CA THR A 45 6.26 2.64 -5.68
C THR A 45 5.15 3.63 -5.98
N ALA A 46 3.95 3.36 -5.49
CA ALA A 46 2.76 4.17 -5.75
C ALA A 46 1.76 4.03 -4.61
N ASP A 47 0.81 4.95 -4.57
CA ASP A 47 -0.34 4.83 -3.69
C ASP A 47 -1.19 3.63 -4.11
N ASN A 48 -1.54 2.80 -3.15
CA ASN A 48 -2.34 1.59 -3.32
C ASN A 48 -3.38 1.49 -2.21
N ALA A 49 -4.37 2.39 -2.24
CA ALA A 49 -5.45 2.36 -1.28
C ALA A 49 -6.27 1.05 -1.41
N PRO A 50 -6.72 0.45 -0.32
CA PRO A 50 -6.64 0.88 1.08
C PRO A 50 -5.36 0.40 1.81
N PHE A 51 -4.39 -0.19 1.11
CA PHE A 51 -3.21 -0.78 1.72
C PHE A 51 -2.22 0.28 2.18
N PHE A 52 -1.78 1.14 1.26
CA PHE A 52 -0.77 2.15 1.53
C PHE A 52 -0.97 3.39 0.65
N GLN A 53 -0.83 4.57 1.22
CA GLN A 53 -0.81 5.84 0.49
C GLN A 53 -0.09 6.91 1.33
N ILE A 54 0.48 7.91 0.65
CA ILE A 54 1.14 9.06 1.27
C ILE A 54 0.47 10.35 0.80
N ASP A 55 0.09 11.22 1.73
CA ASP A 55 -0.50 12.51 1.44
C ASP A 55 0.56 13.54 1.00
N GLU A 56 0.12 14.72 0.54
CA GLU A 56 0.99 15.83 0.10
C GLU A 56 1.92 16.35 1.22
N LYS A 57 1.62 16.05 2.48
CA LYS A 57 2.43 16.42 3.64
C LYS A 57 3.43 15.34 4.03
N GLY A 58 3.43 14.21 3.32
CA GLY A 58 4.29 13.07 3.61
C GLY A 58 3.76 12.11 4.67
N ASN A 59 2.49 12.24 5.12
CA ASN A 59 1.93 11.32 6.10
C ASN A 59 1.45 10.05 5.41
N ALA A 60 1.91 8.91 5.90
CA ALA A 60 1.44 7.63 5.43
C ALA A 60 0.11 7.24 6.10
N SER A 61 -0.74 6.56 5.35
CA SER A 61 -2.01 6.02 5.81
C SER A 61 -2.36 4.72 5.09
N GLY A 62 -3.30 3.96 5.65
CA GLY A 62 -3.72 2.67 5.15
C GLY A 62 -3.25 1.51 6.02
N PHE A 63 -3.72 0.30 5.68
CA PHE A 63 -3.48 -0.89 6.49
C PHE A 63 -1.99 -1.16 6.78
N GLU A 64 -1.14 -1.06 5.76
CA GLU A 64 0.29 -1.31 5.92
C GLU A 64 0.99 -0.20 6.68
N ALA A 65 0.57 1.06 6.51
CA ALA A 65 1.09 2.19 7.29
C ALA A 65 0.78 2.01 8.78
N ASP A 66 -0.45 1.62 9.12
CA ASP A 66 -0.85 1.34 10.50
C ASP A 66 -0.10 0.14 11.10
N LEU A 67 0.13 -0.90 10.29
CA LEU A 67 0.91 -2.07 10.70
C LEU A 67 2.37 -1.69 10.98
N ILE A 68 3.00 -0.95 10.09
CA ILE A 68 4.37 -0.44 10.25
C ILE A 68 4.49 0.41 11.51
N ALA A 69 3.58 1.35 11.73
CA ALA A 69 3.57 2.17 12.93
C ALA A 69 3.54 1.34 14.21
N LYS A 70 2.74 0.26 14.25
CA LYS A 70 2.69 -0.66 15.39
C LYS A 70 3.94 -1.49 15.56
N ILE A 71 4.55 -1.95 14.46
CA ILE A 71 5.81 -2.69 14.51
C ILE A 71 6.89 -1.80 15.11
N PHE A 72 7.05 -0.58 14.58
CA PHE A 72 8.06 0.35 15.08
C PHE A 72 7.80 0.79 16.52
N ASP A 73 6.54 0.95 16.95
CA ASP A 73 6.23 1.21 18.36
C ASP A 73 6.66 0.05 19.27
N SER A 74 6.65 -1.18 18.77
CA SER A 74 7.09 -2.36 19.55
C SER A 74 8.61 -2.51 19.62
N ILE A 75 9.37 -1.91 18.68
CA ILE A 75 10.84 -1.97 18.61
C ILE A 75 11.48 -0.58 18.77
N LYS A 76 10.78 0.36 19.34
CA LYS A 76 11.22 1.76 19.48
C LYS A 76 12.54 1.97 20.22
N ASP A 77 12.92 1.02 21.04
CA ASP A 77 14.19 1.06 21.79
C ASP A 77 15.37 0.74 20.84
N ASP A 78 15.13 -0.05 19.80
CA ASP A 78 16.13 -0.43 18.80
C ASP A 78 16.10 0.47 17.55
N CYS A 79 14.90 0.91 17.15
CA CYS A 79 14.71 1.76 15.99
C CYS A 79 13.71 2.88 16.29
N LYS A 80 14.21 4.11 16.37
CA LYS A 80 13.41 5.26 16.82
C LYS A 80 12.63 5.92 15.70
N ASN A 81 13.20 5.94 14.49
CA ASN A 81 12.67 6.69 13.37
C ASN A 81 12.60 5.83 12.11
N TYR A 82 11.55 6.01 11.35
CA TYR A 82 11.41 5.43 10.02
C TYR A 82 10.86 6.46 9.04
N ALA A 83 11.20 6.31 7.77
CA ALA A 83 10.72 7.16 6.70
C ALA A 83 10.40 6.35 5.46
N TYR A 84 9.47 6.86 4.66
CA TYR A 84 9.11 6.26 3.39
C TYR A 84 9.84 6.96 2.24
N VAL A 85 10.34 6.17 1.30
CA VAL A 85 10.99 6.66 0.09
C VAL A 85 10.28 6.09 -1.14
N LYS A 86 9.90 7.00 -2.05
CA LYS A 86 9.29 6.60 -3.32
C LYS A 86 10.37 6.12 -4.27
N VAL A 87 10.14 4.97 -4.89
CA VAL A 87 11.04 4.36 -5.87
C VAL A 87 10.29 4.01 -7.15
N GLU A 88 11.03 3.81 -8.24
CA GLU A 88 10.42 3.44 -9.52
C GLU A 88 9.92 1.98 -9.50
N PRO A 89 8.85 1.65 -10.23
CA PRO A 89 8.38 0.28 -10.35
C PRO A 89 9.45 -0.65 -10.94
N GLY A 90 9.58 -1.85 -10.38
CA GLY A 90 10.58 -2.83 -10.79
C GLY A 90 11.94 -2.70 -10.09
N TYR A 91 12.04 -1.81 -9.10
CA TYR A 91 13.23 -1.65 -8.28
C TYR A 91 13.62 -2.94 -7.55
N ARG A 92 14.90 -3.05 -7.21
CA ARG A 92 15.40 -4.03 -6.24
C ARG A 92 15.64 -3.37 -4.90
N LEU A 93 15.29 -4.04 -3.81
CA LEU A 93 15.68 -3.57 -2.47
C LEU A 93 17.22 -3.50 -2.39
N GLY A 94 17.71 -2.57 -1.60
CA GLY A 94 19.14 -2.27 -1.55
C GLY A 94 19.48 -1.09 -2.47
N GLU A 95 20.48 -1.23 -3.33
CA GLU A 95 21.06 -0.09 -4.08
C GLU A 95 20.03 0.65 -4.98
N GLU A 96 19.02 -0.05 -5.52
CA GLU A 96 18.01 0.59 -6.36
C GLU A 96 16.88 1.25 -5.55
N ALA A 97 16.72 0.88 -4.28
CA ALA A 97 15.76 1.45 -3.35
C ALA A 97 16.47 2.43 -2.41
N ALA A 98 16.97 3.53 -2.95
CA ALA A 98 17.79 4.46 -2.22
C ALA A 98 17.26 5.90 -2.28
N TYR A 99 17.58 6.68 -1.26
CA TYR A 99 17.38 8.11 -1.21
C TYR A 99 18.76 8.79 -1.11
N THR A 100 19.00 9.75 -1.98
CA THR A 100 20.22 10.58 -1.91
C THR A 100 19.81 11.99 -1.47
N ASP A 101 20.41 12.45 -0.38
CA ASP A 101 20.16 13.77 0.17
C ASP A 101 20.87 14.88 -0.64
N LYS A 102 20.65 16.14 -0.25
CA LYS A 102 21.25 17.32 -0.89
C LYS A 102 22.78 17.37 -0.78
N ASP A 103 23.36 16.68 0.18
CA ASP A 103 24.79 16.63 0.43
C ASP A 103 25.46 15.45 -0.30
N GLY A 104 24.67 14.69 -1.08
CA GLY A 104 25.12 13.54 -1.88
C GLY A 104 25.27 12.24 -1.10
N LYS A 105 24.80 12.19 0.14
CA LYS A 105 24.81 10.97 0.95
C LYS A 105 23.62 10.09 0.58
N THR A 106 23.89 8.82 0.36
CA THR A 106 22.88 7.83 -0.05
C THR A 106 22.50 6.93 1.13
N TYR A 107 21.20 6.79 1.31
CA TYR A 107 20.57 5.94 2.31
C TYR A 107 19.75 4.86 1.61
N ILE A 108 19.89 3.62 2.03
CA ILE A 108 19.33 2.45 1.34
C ILE A 108 18.09 1.93 2.08
N ALA A 109 17.03 1.61 1.34
CA ALA A 109 15.86 0.94 1.87
C ALA A 109 16.00 -0.58 1.75
N TYR A 110 15.87 -1.28 2.88
CA TYR A 110 15.89 -2.73 2.96
C TYR A 110 14.50 -3.34 3.20
N MET A 111 13.47 -2.51 3.23
CA MET A 111 12.09 -2.90 3.46
C MET A 111 11.18 -2.21 2.45
N ALA A 112 10.10 -2.86 2.06
CA ALA A 112 9.14 -2.30 1.12
C ALA A 112 7.70 -2.60 1.53
N VAL A 113 6.80 -1.68 1.13
CA VAL A 113 5.35 -1.75 1.35
C VAL A 113 4.61 -1.29 0.08
N GLY A 114 3.29 -1.38 0.07
CA GLY A 114 2.43 -0.92 -1.01
C GLY A 114 1.59 -2.02 -1.65
N GLY A 115 1.16 -3.02 -0.86
CA GLY A 115 0.35 -4.15 -1.34
C GLY A 115 1.16 -5.12 -2.18
N LEU A 116 2.44 -5.32 -1.85
CA LEU A 116 3.32 -6.24 -2.55
C LEU A 116 2.79 -7.67 -2.47
N GLN A 117 2.78 -8.34 -3.61
CA GLN A 117 2.28 -9.70 -3.72
C GLN A 117 3.43 -10.68 -3.98
N LYS A 118 3.45 -11.76 -3.22
CA LYS A 118 4.31 -12.89 -3.53
C LYS A 118 3.78 -13.55 -4.82
N ASN A 119 4.65 -13.81 -5.78
CA ASN A 119 4.31 -14.41 -7.08
C ASN A 119 3.46 -13.51 -8.00
N ASP A 120 3.72 -12.22 -8.02
CA ASP A 120 3.10 -11.27 -8.97
C ASP A 120 3.63 -11.39 -10.41
N GLY A 121 4.50 -12.35 -10.67
CA GLY A 121 5.18 -12.56 -11.96
C GLY A 121 6.49 -11.78 -12.08
N THR A 122 6.92 -11.09 -11.04
CA THR A 122 8.27 -10.54 -10.92
C THR A 122 9.22 -11.60 -10.39
N ASN A 123 10.52 -11.39 -10.58
CA ASN A 123 11.54 -12.33 -10.12
C ASN A 123 11.71 -12.18 -8.60
N ASN A 124 11.04 -13.03 -7.83
CA ASN A 124 11.04 -12.97 -6.37
C ASN A 124 12.26 -13.62 -5.71
N GLU A 125 13.24 -14.07 -6.49
CA GLU A 125 14.44 -14.74 -5.97
C GLU A 125 15.32 -13.79 -5.13
N ASP A 126 15.25 -12.49 -5.44
CA ASP A 126 16.06 -11.47 -4.76
C ASP A 126 15.39 -10.92 -3.47
N TYR A 127 14.19 -11.39 -3.12
CA TYR A 127 13.42 -10.86 -1.99
C TYR A 127 13.07 -11.92 -0.96
N SER A 128 13.16 -11.52 0.32
CA SER A 128 12.56 -12.26 1.42
C SER A 128 11.21 -11.62 1.77
N PHE A 129 10.16 -12.41 1.72
CA PHE A 129 8.84 -11.97 2.15
C PHE A 129 8.62 -12.28 3.63
N THR A 130 7.95 -11.37 4.33
CA THR A 130 7.41 -11.64 5.67
C THR A 130 6.33 -12.71 5.59
N ASN A 131 5.79 -13.13 6.73
CA ASN A 131 4.53 -13.86 6.74
C ASN A 131 3.44 -13.05 6.03
N THR A 132 2.52 -13.76 5.35
CA THR A 132 1.40 -13.13 4.65
C THR A 132 0.56 -12.34 5.65
N VAL A 133 0.47 -11.03 5.46
CA VAL A 133 -0.34 -10.13 6.30
C VAL A 133 -1.79 -10.05 5.82
N ILE A 134 -2.02 -10.22 4.52
CA ILE A 134 -3.35 -10.28 3.90
C ILE A 134 -3.34 -11.34 2.81
N SER A 135 -4.40 -12.14 2.74
CA SER A 135 -4.65 -13.05 1.62
C SER A 135 -5.68 -12.43 0.69
N ASN A 136 -5.28 -12.12 -0.52
CA ASN A 136 -6.18 -11.68 -1.58
C ASN A 136 -6.75 -12.87 -2.34
N ARG A 137 -7.96 -12.69 -2.85
CA ARG A 137 -8.59 -13.64 -3.77
C ARG A 137 -8.83 -12.97 -5.10
N VAL A 138 -8.49 -13.67 -6.18
CA VAL A 138 -8.97 -13.29 -7.50
C VAL A 138 -10.46 -13.61 -7.55
N VAL A 139 -11.26 -12.64 -7.93
CA VAL A 139 -12.70 -12.77 -8.05
C VAL A 139 -13.12 -12.49 -9.50
N THR A 140 -14.20 -13.12 -9.91
CA THR A 140 -14.80 -12.89 -11.22
C THR A 140 -16.08 -12.10 -11.06
N LEU A 141 -16.16 -10.94 -11.70
CA LEU A 141 -17.34 -10.10 -11.76
C LEU A 141 -18.12 -10.40 -13.04
N VAL A 142 -19.41 -10.59 -12.88
CA VAL A 142 -20.37 -10.86 -13.96
C VAL A 142 -21.60 -9.99 -13.81
N LYS A 143 -22.39 -9.83 -14.88
CA LYS A 143 -23.70 -9.20 -14.77
C LYS A 143 -24.64 -10.04 -13.89
N LYS A 144 -25.60 -9.40 -13.24
CA LYS A 144 -26.55 -10.04 -12.31
C LYS A 144 -27.30 -11.22 -12.92
N ASP A 145 -27.66 -11.11 -14.18
CA ASP A 145 -28.40 -12.10 -14.97
C ASP A 145 -27.52 -13.07 -15.75
N SER A 146 -26.19 -13.01 -15.52
CA SER A 146 -25.23 -13.89 -16.17
C SER A 146 -25.50 -15.36 -15.90
N LYS A 147 -25.26 -16.20 -16.91
CA LYS A 147 -25.28 -17.66 -16.79
C LYS A 147 -24.01 -18.21 -16.12
N ILE A 148 -22.95 -17.38 -16.00
CA ILE A 148 -21.72 -17.72 -15.31
C ILE A 148 -22.02 -17.62 -13.81
N LYS A 149 -22.04 -18.74 -13.10
CA LYS A 149 -22.30 -18.83 -11.65
C LYS A 149 -21.07 -19.26 -10.86
N ASP A 150 -20.14 -19.91 -11.50
CA ASP A 150 -18.87 -20.36 -10.94
C ASP A 150 -17.79 -20.45 -12.03
N TYR A 151 -16.57 -20.77 -11.63
CA TYR A 151 -15.42 -20.87 -12.56
C TYR A 151 -15.62 -21.95 -13.63
N SER A 152 -16.42 -22.97 -13.36
CA SER A 152 -16.70 -24.02 -14.33
C SER A 152 -17.51 -23.54 -15.53
N ASN A 153 -18.16 -22.40 -15.41
CA ASN A 153 -18.96 -21.79 -16.47
C ASN A 153 -18.17 -20.77 -17.34
N LEU A 154 -16.87 -20.58 -17.08
CA LEU A 154 -16.04 -19.65 -17.85
C LEU A 154 -15.61 -20.19 -19.21
N GLY A 155 -15.80 -21.48 -19.49
CA GLY A 155 -15.52 -22.09 -20.78
C GLY A 155 -16.29 -21.39 -21.90
N GLY A 156 -15.57 -20.90 -22.92
CA GLY A 156 -16.12 -20.18 -24.05
C GLY A 156 -16.49 -18.72 -23.80
N ALA A 157 -16.36 -18.21 -22.55
CA ALA A 157 -16.64 -16.83 -22.20
C ALA A 157 -15.57 -15.86 -22.75
N LYS A 158 -15.97 -14.60 -23.00
CA LYS A 158 -15.08 -13.50 -23.28
C LYS A 158 -14.65 -12.88 -21.94
N LEU A 159 -13.35 -12.99 -21.58
CA LEU A 159 -12.84 -12.47 -20.35
C LEU A 159 -12.14 -11.13 -20.55
N ALA A 160 -12.45 -10.16 -19.68
CA ALA A 160 -11.69 -8.93 -19.51
C ALA A 160 -10.81 -9.07 -18.27
N VAL A 161 -9.50 -8.83 -18.39
CA VAL A 161 -8.56 -8.85 -17.27
C VAL A 161 -7.88 -7.51 -17.13
N VAL A 162 -7.57 -7.10 -15.90
CA VAL A 162 -7.02 -5.75 -15.64
C VAL A 162 -5.50 -5.78 -15.57
N SER A 163 -4.88 -6.94 -15.33
CA SER A 163 -3.44 -7.00 -15.20
C SER A 163 -2.88 -8.31 -15.76
N LYS A 164 -1.58 -8.32 -15.97
CA LYS A 164 -0.86 -9.53 -16.33
C LYS A 164 -0.90 -10.56 -15.20
N ALA A 165 -0.89 -10.12 -13.95
CA ALA A 165 -1.02 -11.00 -12.79
C ALA A 165 -2.38 -11.70 -12.76
N ALA A 166 -3.48 -10.98 -13.03
CA ALA A 166 -4.81 -11.58 -13.17
C ALA A 166 -4.87 -12.58 -14.33
N GLN A 167 -4.24 -12.27 -15.46
CA GLN A 167 -4.14 -13.20 -16.59
C GLN A 167 -3.35 -14.47 -16.24
N ASN A 168 -2.25 -14.33 -15.52
CA ASN A 168 -1.43 -15.48 -15.07
C ASN A 168 -2.22 -16.32 -14.04
N ALA A 169 -2.88 -15.67 -13.07
CA ALA A 169 -3.71 -16.40 -12.09
C ALA A 169 -4.84 -17.21 -12.74
N LEU A 170 -5.38 -16.74 -13.88
CA LEU A 170 -6.34 -17.50 -14.67
C LEU A 170 -5.66 -18.69 -15.36
N ALA A 171 -4.47 -18.49 -15.93
CA ALA A 171 -3.72 -19.54 -16.62
C ALA A 171 -3.27 -20.66 -15.66
N ASP A 172 -2.91 -20.29 -14.43
CA ASP A 172 -2.46 -21.24 -13.40
C ASP A 172 -3.61 -22.04 -12.76
N ASN A 173 -4.85 -21.59 -12.97
CA ASN A 173 -6.02 -22.29 -12.46
C ASN A 173 -6.44 -23.40 -13.44
N ALA A 174 -6.09 -24.65 -13.12
CA ALA A 174 -6.37 -25.84 -13.97
C ALA A 174 -7.85 -25.98 -14.36
N VAL A 175 -8.78 -25.52 -13.51
CA VAL A 175 -10.21 -25.55 -13.82
C VAL A 175 -10.57 -24.59 -14.96
N ILE A 176 -9.83 -23.48 -15.07
CA ILE A 176 -10.03 -22.47 -16.13
C ILE A 176 -9.23 -22.85 -17.38
N ALA A 177 -8.01 -23.37 -17.19
CA ALA A 177 -7.14 -23.79 -18.30
C ALA A 177 -7.75 -24.91 -19.14
N ASP A 178 -8.46 -25.86 -18.52
CA ASP A 178 -9.11 -26.98 -19.18
C ASP A 178 -10.40 -26.59 -19.91
N ARG A 179 -10.89 -25.35 -19.66
CA ARG A 179 -12.11 -24.79 -20.28
C ARG A 179 -11.83 -23.41 -20.84
N SER A 180 -10.82 -23.34 -21.70
CA SER A 180 -10.29 -22.09 -22.23
C SER A 180 -11.38 -21.07 -22.56
N ALA A 181 -11.24 -19.88 -22.02
CA ALA A 181 -12.05 -18.72 -22.41
C ALA A 181 -11.95 -18.55 -23.92
N LYS A 182 -13.06 -18.19 -24.56
CA LYS A 182 -13.10 -17.93 -26.01
C LYS A 182 -12.11 -16.84 -26.39
N THR A 183 -12.02 -15.80 -25.57
CA THR A 183 -11.05 -14.72 -25.71
C THR A 183 -10.72 -14.12 -24.34
N THR A 184 -9.47 -13.74 -24.14
CA THR A 184 -9.05 -12.98 -22.97
C THR A 184 -8.45 -11.66 -23.47
N THR A 185 -9.02 -10.55 -23.04
CA THR A 185 -8.55 -9.20 -23.40
C THR A 185 -8.01 -8.51 -22.16
N VAL A 186 -6.76 -8.06 -22.23
CA VAL A 186 -6.13 -7.29 -21.14
C VAL A 186 -6.45 -5.82 -21.31
N TYR A 187 -7.04 -5.22 -20.30
CA TYR A 187 -7.36 -3.78 -20.23
C TYR A 187 -6.35 -3.06 -19.33
N LYS A 188 -6.05 -1.81 -19.65
CA LYS A 188 -5.11 -0.99 -18.89
C LYS A 188 -5.64 -0.57 -17.51
N THR A 189 -6.96 -0.53 -17.35
CA THR A 189 -7.61 -0.07 -16.11
C THR A 189 -8.84 -0.92 -15.80
N ALA A 190 -9.18 -1.01 -14.51
CA ALA A 190 -10.41 -1.66 -14.06
C ALA A 190 -11.66 -1.00 -14.68
N GLN A 191 -11.67 0.32 -14.80
CA GLN A 191 -12.76 1.06 -15.41
C GLN A 191 -13.00 0.63 -16.86
N ALA A 192 -11.94 0.41 -17.64
CA ALA A 192 -12.07 -0.04 -19.04
C ALA A 192 -12.61 -1.47 -19.12
N ALA A 193 -12.17 -2.36 -18.22
CA ALA A 193 -12.66 -3.73 -18.12
C ALA A 193 -14.15 -3.77 -17.72
N PHE A 194 -14.55 -2.97 -16.73
CA PHE A 194 -15.97 -2.86 -16.32
C PHE A 194 -16.84 -2.27 -17.45
N THR A 195 -16.32 -1.30 -18.20
CA THR A 195 -17.02 -0.75 -19.37
C THR A 195 -17.23 -1.83 -20.43
N ALA A 196 -16.25 -2.69 -20.66
CA ALA A 196 -16.38 -3.81 -21.60
C ALA A 196 -17.45 -4.82 -21.15
N LEU A 197 -17.52 -5.14 -19.86
CA LEU A 197 -18.58 -5.98 -19.31
C LEU A 197 -19.97 -5.35 -19.46
N TYR A 198 -20.08 -4.05 -19.16
CA TYR A 198 -21.34 -3.31 -19.28
C TYR A 198 -21.84 -3.26 -20.73
N GLN A 199 -20.92 -3.10 -21.69
CA GLN A 199 -21.21 -3.03 -23.14
C GLN A 199 -21.31 -4.38 -23.85
N ASP A 200 -21.37 -5.50 -23.12
CA ASP A 200 -21.41 -6.87 -23.67
C ASP A 200 -20.20 -7.26 -24.55
N LYS A 201 -19.08 -6.52 -24.41
CA LYS A 201 -17.82 -6.85 -25.04
C LYS A 201 -17.04 -7.93 -24.29
N ALA A 202 -17.36 -8.10 -23.00
CA ALA A 202 -16.89 -9.17 -22.14
C ALA A 202 -18.08 -9.79 -21.41
N ASP A 203 -17.98 -11.07 -21.11
CA ASP A 203 -18.97 -11.83 -20.33
C ASP A 203 -18.63 -11.80 -18.84
N ALA A 204 -17.35 -11.64 -18.52
CA ALA A 204 -16.82 -11.53 -17.16
C ALA A 204 -15.56 -10.65 -17.09
N VAL A 205 -15.30 -10.08 -15.91
CA VAL A 205 -14.07 -9.35 -15.55
C VAL A 205 -13.35 -10.09 -14.44
N VAL A 206 -12.03 -10.23 -14.54
CA VAL A 206 -11.16 -10.89 -13.56
C VAL A 206 -10.02 -9.97 -13.16
#